data_e3c8744163cc741e914b2f78ba01fc75
#
_entry.id   e3c8744163cc741e914b2f78ba01fc75
#
_cell.length_a   1.000
_cell.length_b   1.000
_cell.length_c   1.000
_cell.angle_alpha   90.00
_cell.angle_beta   90.00
_cell.angle_gamma   90.00
#
_symmetry.space_group_name_H-M   'P 1'
#
loop_
_entity.id
_entity.type
_entity.pdbx_description
1 polymer ?
#
loop_
_entity_poly.entity_id
_entity_poly.type
_entity_poly.pdbx_seq_one_letter_code
_entity_poly.pdbx_strand_id
1 'polypeptide(L)'
;MSHSHQITFLRSLSTEEQHQLEELCRPLGEAVLQPLHASPELHSLQLEGTATEGRAEQAERRQLLERLLPWARGHSLPFYYPSSEARRPIRRVAFDLDGTLIRDELMVLLAGQVGRGEEMQQLTEAAMCGARPFRESFVARSQLLLGLSEAELLQPLAQLSFAPDAAELIAQLQQRGIELCLITGAYEPLAAALGARLGLPLGCASALRMEGGRLAGLVEEAIVDAEAKARYLHAWAGQELTATLALGDGANDIHMLSTAGHALHYSCIAPSAPSLIHLLELLQRLTHIL
;
A
#
# COMPACT_ATOMS: atom_id res chain seq x y z
N MET A 1 18.66 -21.95 12.23
CA MET A 1 19.02 -20.64 12.82
C MET A 1 17.71 -19.92 13.04
N SER A 2 17.47 -19.31 14.21
CA SER A 2 16.28 -18.50 14.43
C SER A 2 16.34 -17.31 13.48
N HIS A 3 15.25 -17.07 12.77
CA HIS A 3 15.09 -15.88 11.93
C HIS A 3 14.46 -14.78 12.78
N SER A 4 14.87 -13.52 12.58
CA SER A 4 14.24 -12.37 13.23
C SER A 4 13.61 -11.46 12.19
N HIS A 5 12.35 -11.09 12.41
CA HIS A 5 11.71 -10.02 11.67
C HIS A 5 12.29 -8.69 12.13
N GLN A 6 12.71 -7.86 11.18
CA GLN A 6 13.22 -6.53 11.47
C GLN A 6 12.38 -5.47 10.75
N ILE A 7 11.77 -4.57 11.50
CA ILE A 7 10.98 -3.48 10.98
C ILE A 7 11.64 -2.16 11.37
N THR A 8 11.86 -1.30 10.40
CA THR A 8 12.47 0.03 10.61
C THR A 8 11.41 1.11 10.45
N PHE A 9 11.15 1.87 11.51
CA PHE A 9 10.28 3.03 11.48
C PHE A 9 11.03 4.24 10.92
N LEU A 10 10.41 4.95 9.98
CA LEU A 10 11.06 6.00 9.20
C LEU A 10 10.79 7.41 9.74
N ARG A 11 10.31 7.51 10.97
CA ARG A 11 10.33 8.69 11.83
C ARG A 11 10.54 8.27 13.28
N SER A 12 10.90 9.23 14.12
CA SER A 12 11.01 9.00 15.57
C SER A 12 9.66 8.58 16.16
N LEU A 13 9.72 7.68 17.15
CA LEU A 13 8.56 7.24 17.93
C LEU A 13 8.53 8.01 19.25
N SER A 14 7.36 8.52 19.61
CA SER A 14 7.12 9.05 20.97
C SER A 14 7.16 7.90 22.00
N THR A 15 7.34 8.22 23.27
CA THR A 15 7.33 7.23 24.36
C THR A 15 6.01 6.45 24.41
N GLU A 16 4.89 7.11 24.13
CA GLU A 16 3.58 6.49 24.09
C GLU A 16 3.46 5.49 22.92
N GLU A 17 3.91 5.88 21.73
CA GLU A 17 3.93 5.00 20.55
C GLU A 17 4.83 3.77 20.77
N GLN A 18 5.98 3.95 21.43
CA GLN A 18 6.86 2.85 21.79
C GLN A 18 6.17 1.83 22.70
N HIS A 19 5.49 2.31 23.73
CA HIS A 19 4.74 1.46 24.66
C HIS A 19 3.58 0.72 23.98
N GLN A 20 2.80 1.43 23.16
CA GLN A 20 1.71 0.83 22.38
C GLN A 20 2.22 -0.25 21.41
N LEU A 21 3.37 -0.01 20.78
CA LEU A 21 3.99 -0.97 19.85
C LEU A 21 4.46 -2.24 20.56
N GLU A 22 5.08 -2.11 21.74
CA GLU A 22 5.47 -3.25 22.57
C GLU A 22 4.26 -4.09 22.99
N GLU A 23 3.16 -3.44 23.39
CA GLU A 23 1.91 -4.13 23.74
C GLU A 23 1.29 -4.85 22.54
N LEU A 24 1.26 -4.18 21.38
CA LEU A 24 0.74 -4.73 20.13
C LEU A 24 1.49 -6.00 19.70
N CYS A 25 2.81 -6.02 19.88
CA CYS A 25 3.67 -7.13 19.46
C CYS A 25 3.78 -8.24 20.51
N ARG A 26 3.47 -7.99 21.77
CA ARG A 26 3.57 -8.98 22.88
C ARG A 26 2.97 -10.36 22.56
N PRO A 27 1.80 -10.47 21.88
CA PRO A 27 1.24 -11.78 21.54
C PRO A 27 2.02 -12.56 20.47
N LEU A 28 2.95 -11.91 19.77
CA LEU A 28 3.75 -12.51 18.69
C LEU A 28 5.10 -13.07 19.17
N GLY A 29 5.47 -12.78 20.41
CA GLY A 29 6.73 -13.21 21.01
C GLY A 29 7.50 -12.07 21.65
N GLU A 30 8.77 -12.32 21.95
CA GLU A 30 9.66 -11.30 22.50
C GLU A 30 9.99 -10.26 21.44
N ALA A 31 9.54 -9.03 21.67
CA ALA A 31 9.76 -7.88 20.81
C ALA A 31 10.79 -6.95 21.45
N VAL A 32 11.85 -6.63 20.71
CA VAL A 32 12.89 -5.71 21.16
C VAL A 32 12.86 -4.46 20.29
N LEU A 33 12.50 -3.33 20.89
CA LEU A 33 12.57 -2.03 20.25
C LEU A 33 13.88 -1.35 20.60
N GLN A 34 14.64 -0.94 19.58
CA GLN A 34 15.95 -0.32 19.79
C GLN A 34 16.22 0.82 18.82
N PRO A 35 16.98 1.86 19.22
CA PRO A 35 17.43 2.90 18.31
C PRO A 35 18.33 2.33 17.21
N LEU A 36 18.27 2.91 16.02
CA LEU A 36 19.19 2.54 14.94
C LEU A 36 20.59 3.14 15.16
N HIS A 37 21.63 2.33 14.96
CA HIS A 37 23.02 2.82 15.08
C HIS A 37 23.33 3.99 14.15
N ALA A 38 22.82 3.94 12.90
CA ALA A 38 23.07 4.97 11.89
C ALA A 38 22.22 6.25 12.07
N SER A 39 21.12 6.17 12.80
CA SER A 39 20.18 7.27 13.06
C SER A 39 19.47 7.00 14.38
N PRO A 40 20.07 7.40 15.52
CA PRO A 40 19.56 7.06 16.86
C PRO A 40 18.16 7.60 17.16
N GLU A 41 17.69 8.58 16.41
CA GLU A 41 16.33 9.13 16.48
C GLU A 41 15.27 8.17 15.89
N LEU A 42 15.69 7.21 15.07
CA LEU A 42 14.82 6.20 14.46
C LEU A 42 14.90 4.89 15.26
N HIS A 43 13.84 4.10 15.16
CA HIS A 43 13.73 2.85 15.89
C HIS A 43 13.62 1.65 14.95
N SER A 44 14.17 0.54 15.35
CA SER A 44 13.98 -0.77 14.75
C SER A 44 13.31 -1.70 15.76
N LEU A 45 12.24 -2.35 15.33
CA LEU A 45 11.57 -3.42 16.04
C LEU A 45 12.14 -4.74 15.55
N GLN A 46 12.65 -5.56 16.47
CA GLN A 46 13.06 -6.94 16.21
C GLN A 46 12.11 -7.90 16.92
N LEU A 47 11.65 -8.92 16.19
CA LEU A 47 10.80 -9.99 16.69
C LEU A 47 11.42 -11.33 16.30
N GLU A 48 11.47 -12.28 17.22
CA GLU A 48 11.88 -13.63 16.88
C GLU A 48 10.82 -14.32 16.04
N GLY A 49 11.20 -14.77 14.84
CA GLY A 49 10.36 -15.57 13.95
C GLY A 49 10.60 -17.06 14.14
N THR A 50 9.60 -17.85 13.89
CA THR A 50 9.68 -19.32 13.92
C THR A 50 9.95 -19.92 12.55
N ALA A 51 9.53 -19.24 11.50
CA ALA A 51 9.71 -19.65 10.11
C ALA A 51 10.96 -19.02 9.50
N THR A 52 11.75 -19.82 8.81
CA THR A 52 13.04 -19.38 8.29
C THR A 52 13.00 -18.90 6.84
N GLU A 53 12.08 -19.39 6.02
CA GLU A 53 12.05 -19.11 4.58
C GLU A 53 10.67 -19.36 3.95
N GLY A 54 10.44 -18.77 2.78
CA GLY A 54 9.38 -19.10 1.86
C GLY A 54 7.97 -18.80 2.39
N ARG A 55 7.03 -19.72 2.14
CA ARG A 55 5.60 -19.51 2.46
C ARG A 55 5.31 -19.36 3.96
N ALA A 56 6.10 -20.01 4.81
CA ALA A 56 5.92 -19.92 6.25
C ALA A 56 6.34 -18.54 6.77
N GLU A 57 7.47 -18.01 6.33
CA GLU A 57 7.87 -16.63 6.63
C GLU A 57 6.88 -15.62 6.09
N GLN A 58 6.40 -15.81 4.86
CA GLN A 58 5.39 -14.93 4.27
C GLN A 58 4.10 -14.88 5.11
N ALA A 59 3.67 -16.02 5.68
CA ALA A 59 2.51 -16.07 6.56
C ALA A 59 2.75 -15.31 7.87
N GLU A 60 3.93 -15.46 8.49
CA GLU A 60 4.31 -14.71 9.69
C GLU A 60 4.40 -13.19 9.40
N ARG A 61 5.01 -12.80 8.28
CA ARG A 61 5.07 -11.41 7.84
C ARG A 61 3.67 -10.82 7.66
N ARG A 62 2.74 -11.58 7.08
CA ARG A 62 1.35 -11.17 6.91
C ARG A 62 0.66 -10.95 8.25
N GLN A 63 0.76 -11.88 9.20
CA GLN A 63 0.18 -11.75 10.54
C GLN A 63 0.71 -10.51 11.28
N LEU A 64 2.00 -10.25 11.12
CA LEU A 64 2.62 -9.06 11.72
C LEU A 64 2.11 -7.77 11.07
N LEU A 65 1.99 -7.73 9.74
CA LEU A 65 1.43 -6.59 9.01
C LEU A 65 -0.05 -6.37 9.34
N GLU A 66 -0.86 -7.41 9.51
CA GLU A 66 -2.28 -7.32 9.92
C GLU A 66 -2.45 -6.58 11.27
N ARG A 67 -1.46 -6.69 12.16
CA ARG A 67 -1.46 -5.97 13.44
C ARG A 67 -0.85 -4.56 13.34
N LEU A 68 0.30 -4.45 12.69
CA LEU A 68 1.06 -3.20 12.66
C LEU A 68 0.45 -2.15 11.75
N LEU A 69 -0.07 -2.55 10.59
CA LEU A 69 -0.47 -1.61 9.56
C LEU A 69 -1.64 -0.70 9.99
N PRO A 70 -2.74 -1.21 10.61
CA PRO A 70 -3.81 -0.34 11.11
C PRO A 70 -3.32 0.65 12.18
N TRP A 71 -2.44 0.20 13.07
CA TRP A 71 -1.85 1.05 14.09
C TRP A 71 -0.93 2.13 13.47
N ALA A 72 -0.03 1.73 12.59
CA ALA A 72 0.91 2.64 11.92
C ALA A 72 0.18 3.68 11.05
N ARG A 73 -0.89 3.27 10.35
CA ARG A 73 -1.75 4.17 9.58
C ARG A 73 -2.42 5.21 10.48
N GLY A 74 -2.98 4.80 11.63
CA GLY A 74 -3.59 5.69 12.61
C GLY A 74 -2.63 6.74 13.18
N HIS A 75 -1.33 6.43 13.22
CA HIS A 75 -0.27 7.32 13.69
C HIS A 75 0.50 8.03 12.57
N SER A 76 0.11 7.85 11.29
CA SER A 76 0.85 8.35 10.12
C SER A 76 2.34 7.97 10.18
N LEU A 77 2.63 6.73 10.51
CA LEU A 77 3.95 6.21 10.78
C LEU A 77 4.46 5.33 9.63
N PRO A 78 5.31 5.83 8.74
CA PRO A 78 5.89 5.00 7.70
C PRO A 78 6.90 4.01 8.29
N PHE A 79 6.89 2.78 7.78
CA PHE A 79 7.87 1.77 8.16
C PHE A 79 8.31 0.92 6.97
N TYR A 80 9.55 0.45 7.05
CA TYR A 80 10.16 -0.47 6.10
C TYR A 80 10.31 -1.86 6.73
N TYR A 81 9.95 -2.89 5.97
CA TYR A 81 9.98 -4.27 6.42
C TYR A 81 10.48 -5.22 5.31
N PRO A 82 11.78 -5.58 5.29
CA PRO A 82 12.32 -6.55 4.36
C PRO A 82 11.99 -8.00 4.75
N SER A 83 11.95 -8.92 3.76
CA SER A 83 11.99 -10.36 4.02
C SER A 83 13.42 -10.84 4.31
N SER A 84 13.56 -12.04 4.83
CA SER A 84 14.88 -12.68 5.02
C SER A 84 15.62 -12.89 3.69
N GLU A 85 14.90 -13.07 2.61
CA GLU A 85 15.45 -13.28 1.27
C GLU A 85 15.60 -11.97 0.46
N ALA A 86 15.34 -10.82 1.07
CA ALA A 86 15.38 -9.53 0.40
C ALA A 86 16.74 -9.26 -0.25
N ARG A 87 16.75 -9.02 -1.57
CA ARG A 87 17.96 -8.78 -2.36
C ARG A 87 18.10 -7.30 -2.72
N ARG A 88 19.35 -6.87 -2.82
CA ARG A 88 19.74 -5.51 -3.18
C ARG A 88 20.68 -5.51 -4.37
N PRO A 89 20.63 -4.49 -5.25
CA PRO A 89 19.71 -3.36 -5.22
C PRO A 89 18.28 -3.78 -5.63
N ILE A 90 17.30 -2.93 -5.31
CA ILE A 90 15.93 -3.04 -5.82
C ILE A 90 15.94 -2.93 -7.34
N ARG A 91 15.15 -3.81 -7.98
CA ARG A 91 14.99 -3.87 -9.44
C ARG A 91 13.61 -3.47 -9.89
N ARG A 92 12.62 -3.62 -9.01
CA ARG A 92 11.20 -3.37 -9.28
C ARG A 92 10.54 -2.66 -8.13
N VAL A 93 9.59 -1.77 -8.45
CA VAL A 93 8.76 -1.09 -7.46
C VAL A 93 7.30 -1.18 -7.87
N ALA A 94 6.47 -1.74 -7.00
CA ALA A 94 5.03 -1.79 -7.14
C ALA A 94 4.38 -0.77 -6.20
N PHE A 95 3.46 0.03 -6.72
CA PHE A 95 2.73 1.05 -5.97
C PHE A 95 1.26 0.70 -5.87
N ASP A 96 0.66 0.90 -4.70
CA ASP A 96 -0.75 1.14 -4.58
C ASP A 96 -1.09 2.58 -4.97
N LEU A 97 -2.37 2.91 -5.11
CA LEU A 97 -2.86 4.20 -5.59
C LEU A 97 -3.47 5.05 -4.46
N ASP A 98 -4.66 4.63 -3.98
CA ASP A 98 -5.44 5.39 -3.00
C ASP A 98 -4.71 5.42 -1.64
N GLY A 99 -4.51 6.60 -1.06
CA GLY A 99 -3.75 6.76 0.17
C GLY A 99 -2.23 6.62 0.03
N THR A 100 -1.72 6.15 -1.11
CA THR A 100 -0.28 5.96 -1.38
C THR A 100 0.26 6.98 -2.38
N LEU A 101 -0.24 7.02 -3.61
CA LEU A 101 0.15 7.98 -4.64
C LEU A 101 -0.80 9.16 -4.75
N ILE A 102 -2.03 9.02 -4.30
CA ILE A 102 -3.04 10.08 -4.19
C ILE A 102 -3.58 10.15 -2.78
N ARG A 103 -3.89 11.37 -2.31
CA ARG A 103 -4.44 11.61 -0.97
C ARG A 103 -5.92 11.33 -0.86
N ASP A 104 -6.59 11.33 -1.99
CA ASP A 104 -8.03 11.21 -2.10
C ASP A 104 -8.45 9.75 -2.23
N GLU A 105 -9.62 9.42 -1.70
CA GLU A 105 -10.32 8.16 -1.94
C GLU A 105 -11.19 8.31 -3.19
N LEU A 106 -10.82 7.69 -4.30
CA LEU A 106 -11.48 7.86 -5.61
C LEU A 106 -12.97 7.57 -5.58
N MET A 107 -13.39 6.52 -4.87
CA MET A 107 -14.82 6.18 -4.77
C MET A 107 -15.62 7.23 -4.00
N VAL A 108 -15.03 7.86 -2.98
CA VAL A 108 -15.67 8.93 -2.20
C VAL A 108 -15.87 10.17 -3.07
N LEU A 109 -14.85 10.54 -3.86
CA LEU A 109 -14.94 11.65 -4.80
C LEU A 109 -16.02 11.42 -5.86
N LEU A 110 -16.08 10.21 -6.45
CA LEU A 110 -17.12 9.83 -7.40
C LEU A 110 -18.52 9.93 -6.78
N ALA A 111 -18.70 9.42 -5.58
CA ALA A 111 -19.99 9.46 -4.90
C ALA A 111 -20.42 10.89 -4.53
N GLY A 112 -19.46 11.76 -4.22
CA GLY A 112 -19.71 13.17 -3.98
C GLY A 112 -20.37 13.87 -5.17
N GLN A 113 -20.00 13.51 -6.40
CA GLN A 113 -20.58 14.08 -7.63
C GLN A 113 -22.07 13.72 -7.83
N VAL A 114 -22.50 12.58 -7.31
CA VAL A 114 -23.90 12.12 -7.38
C VAL A 114 -24.67 12.33 -6.08
N GLY A 115 -24.13 13.14 -5.15
CA GLY A 115 -24.76 13.46 -3.88
C GLY A 115 -24.77 12.31 -2.86
N ARG A 116 -23.90 11.30 -3.03
CA ARG A 116 -23.80 10.12 -2.14
C ARG A 116 -22.47 10.02 -1.38
N GLY A 117 -21.76 11.15 -1.26
CA GLY A 117 -20.44 11.18 -0.62
C GLY A 117 -20.45 10.70 0.83
N GLU A 118 -21.42 11.13 1.65
CA GLU A 118 -21.55 10.70 3.05
C GLU A 118 -21.81 9.20 3.18
N GLU A 119 -22.72 8.65 2.37
CA GLU A 119 -23.02 7.22 2.36
C GLU A 119 -21.78 6.39 1.97
N MET A 120 -21.06 6.85 0.94
CA MET A 120 -19.81 6.22 0.51
C MET A 120 -18.74 6.27 1.60
N GLN A 121 -18.60 7.41 2.28
CA GLN A 121 -17.64 7.58 3.37
C GLN A 121 -17.91 6.58 4.50
N GLN A 122 -19.16 6.45 4.93
CA GLN A 122 -19.56 5.49 5.97
C GLN A 122 -19.24 4.04 5.58
N LEU A 123 -19.52 3.65 4.33
CA LEU A 123 -19.20 2.31 3.83
C LEU A 123 -17.68 2.07 3.74
N THR A 124 -16.92 3.11 3.39
CA THR A 124 -15.46 3.04 3.32
C THR A 124 -14.85 2.90 4.71
N GLU A 125 -15.30 3.68 5.68
CA GLU A 125 -14.87 3.58 7.07
C GLU A 125 -15.18 2.21 7.68
N ALA A 126 -16.39 1.69 7.45
CA ALA A 126 -16.78 0.36 7.90
C ALA A 126 -15.90 -0.75 7.29
N ALA A 127 -15.50 -0.60 6.03
CA ALA A 127 -14.58 -1.54 5.38
C ALA A 127 -13.18 -1.46 5.97
N MET A 128 -12.68 -0.26 6.25
CA MET A 128 -11.36 -0.04 6.84
C MET A 128 -11.26 -0.58 8.28
N CYS A 129 -12.37 -0.55 9.02
CA CYS A 129 -12.47 -1.14 10.35
C CYS A 129 -12.67 -2.67 10.34
N GLY A 130 -12.66 -3.31 9.15
CA GLY A 130 -12.83 -4.76 9.04
C GLY A 130 -14.25 -5.27 9.33
N ALA A 131 -15.26 -4.38 9.37
CA ALA A 131 -16.65 -4.74 9.64
C ALA A 131 -17.29 -5.61 8.53
N ARG A 132 -16.68 -5.63 7.33
CA ARG A 132 -17.10 -6.45 6.18
C ARG A 132 -15.88 -6.91 5.37
N PRO A 133 -15.97 -8.07 4.70
CA PRO A 133 -14.96 -8.48 3.72
C PRO A 133 -14.81 -7.42 2.61
N PHE A 134 -13.57 -7.18 2.17
CA PHE A 134 -13.25 -6.15 1.18
C PHE A 134 -14.13 -6.24 -0.08
N ARG A 135 -14.26 -7.44 -0.66
CA ARG A 135 -15.02 -7.69 -1.90
C ARG A 135 -16.50 -7.30 -1.75
N GLU A 136 -17.14 -7.70 -0.65
CA GLU A 136 -18.54 -7.34 -0.37
C GLU A 136 -18.72 -5.82 -0.21
N SER A 137 -17.81 -5.19 0.52
CA SER A 137 -17.80 -3.75 0.70
C SER A 137 -17.56 -3.02 -0.62
N PHE A 138 -16.63 -3.51 -1.45
CA PHE A 138 -16.32 -2.90 -2.74
C PHE A 138 -17.51 -2.99 -3.70
N VAL A 139 -18.21 -4.13 -3.77
CA VAL A 139 -19.43 -4.30 -4.55
C VAL A 139 -20.53 -3.34 -4.06
N ALA A 140 -20.78 -3.28 -2.74
CA ALA A 140 -21.80 -2.40 -2.17
C ALA A 140 -21.51 -0.92 -2.48
N ARG A 141 -20.26 -0.48 -2.35
CA ARG A 141 -19.83 0.87 -2.70
C ARG A 141 -20.00 1.16 -4.19
N SER A 142 -19.69 0.19 -5.05
CA SER A 142 -19.84 0.34 -6.50
C SER A 142 -21.31 0.48 -6.93
N GLN A 143 -22.26 -0.10 -6.19
CA GLN A 143 -23.69 0.06 -6.44
C GLN A 143 -24.16 1.51 -6.30
N LEU A 144 -23.52 2.31 -5.43
CA LEU A 144 -23.85 3.73 -5.28
C LEU A 144 -23.47 4.56 -6.52
N LEU A 145 -22.63 4.04 -7.39
CA LEU A 145 -22.07 4.72 -8.57
C LEU A 145 -22.68 4.23 -9.88
N LEU A 146 -23.67 3.31 -9.83
CA LEU A 146 -24.33 2.81 -11.03
C LEU A 146 -24.98 3.93 -11.83
N GLY A 147 -24.88 3.84 -13.15
CA GLY A 147 -25.42 4.82 -14.10
C GLY A 147 -24.46 5.96 -14.44
N LEU A 148 -23.30 6.11 -13.78
CA LEU A 148 -22.29 7.08 -14.20
C LEU A 148 -21.78 6.76 -15.61
N SER A 149 -21.67 7.76 -16.45
CA SER A 149 -21.01 7.68 -17.75
C SER A 149 -19.49 7.62 -17.58
N GLU A 150 -18.78 7.17 -18.60
CA GLU A 150 -17.30 7.17 -18.60
C GLU A 150 -16.71 8.56 -18.35
N ALA A 151 -17.33 9.61 -18.92
CA ALA A 151 -16.92 11.00 -18.68
C ALA A 151 -17.09 11.42 -17.22
N GLU A 152 -18.21 11.03 -16.58
CA GLU A 152 -18.45 11.30 -15.15
C GLU A 152 -17.49 10.51 -14.27
N LEU A 153 -17.13 9.27 -14.63
CA LEU A 153 -16.12 8.48 -13.91
C LEU A 153 -14.74 9.16 -13.92
N LEU A 154 -14.39 9.87 -14.99
CA LEU A 154 -13.08 10.52 -15.11
C LEU A 154 -13.04 11.96 -14.54
N GLN A 155 -14.18 12.55 -14.18
CA GLN A 155 -14.24 13.91 -13.64
C GLN A 155 -13.37 14.15 -12.39
N PRO A 156 -13.28 13.21 -11.39
CA PRO A 156 -12.46 13.42 -10.20
C PRO A 156 -11.00 13.68 -10.50
N LEU A 157 -10.49 13.18 -11.63
CA LEU A 157 -9.09 13.33 -12.02
C LEU A 157 -8.60 14.79 -12.09
N ALA A 158 -9.51 15.75 -12.29
CA ALA A 158 -9.17 17.17 -12.35
C ALA A 158 -8.88 17.78 -10.96
N GLN A 159 -9.36 17.16 -9.88
CA GLN A 159 -9.33 17.68 -8.52
C GLN A 159 -8.41 16.90 -7.58
N LEU A 160 -7.80 15.82 -8.06
CA LEU A 160 -6.97 14.92 -7.24
C LEU A 160 -5.69 15.58 -6.72
N SER A 161 -5.40 15.29 -5.48
CA SER A 161 -4.15 15.68 -4.82
C SER A 161 -3.20 14.50 -4.78
N PHE A 162 -2.10 14.60 -5.52
CA PHE A 162 -1.04 13.59 -5.47
C PHE A 162 -0.28 13.62 -4.14
N ALA A 163 0.31 12.50 -3.78
CA ALA A 163 1.31 12.44 -2.71
C ALA A 163 2.47 13.40 -3.04
N PRO A 164 3.08 14.03 -2.04
CA PRO A 164 4.23 14.89 -2.27
C PRO A 164 5.31 14.17 -3.07
N ASP A 165 5.79 14.81 -4.14
CA ASP A 165 6.88 14.35 -5.00
C ASP A 165 6.64 13.02 -5.75
N ALA A 166 5.40 12.53 -5.83
CA ALA A 166 5.10 11.23 -6.48
C ALA A 166 5.61 11.17 -7.92
N ALA A 167 5.33 12.18 -8.74
CA ALA A 167 5.76 12.22 -10.14
C ALA A 167 7.29 12.31 -10.27
N GLU A 168 7.94 13.09 -9.42
CA GLU A 168 9.40 13.23 -9.41
C GLU A 168 10.08 11.92 -9.00
N LEU A 169 9.55 11.27 -7.95
CA LEU A 169 10.02 9.95 -7.52
C LEU A 169 9.95 8.92 -8.64
N ILE A 170 8.80 8.81 -9.30
CA ILE A 170 8.60 7.88 -10.42
C ILE A 170 9.63 8.14 -11.51
N ALA A 171 9.84 9.41 -11.90
CA ALA A 171 10.84 9.78 -12.89
C ALA A 171 12.26 9.40 -12.45
N GLN A 172 12.64 9.62 -11.20
CA GLN A 172 13.97 9.26 -10.67
C GLN A 172 14.19 7.74 -10.68
N LEU A 173 13.20 6.95 -10.30
CA LEU A 173 13.29 5.48 -10.30
C LEU A 173 13.44 4.94 -11.73
N GLN A 174 12.68 5.50 -12.69
CA GLN A 174 12.79 5.14 -14.11
C GLN A 174 14.18 5.48 -14.69
N GLN A 175 14.73 6.65 -14.34
CA GLN A 175 16.10 7.04 -14.77
C GLN A 175 17.17 6.09 -14.23
N ARG A 176 16.94 5.44 -13.09
CA ARG A 176 17.82 4.40 -12.55
C ARG A 176 17.60 3.02 -13.18
N GLY A 177 16.70 2.90 -14.14
CA GLY A 177 16.38 1.63 -14.81
C GLY A 177 15.57 0.67 -13.94
N ILE A 178 14.86 1.17 -12.92
CA ILE A 178 13.99 0.37 -12.07
C ILE A 178 12.63 0.19 -12.77
N GLU A 179 12.14 -1.02 -12.87
CA GLU A 179 10.83 -1.32 -13.43
C GLU A 179 9.73 -0.95 -12.42
N LEU A 180 8.70 -0.23 -12.89
CA LEU A 180 7.62 0.29 -12.06
C LEU A 180 6.28 -0.30 -12.48
N CYS A 181 5.37 -0.47 -11.51
CA CYS A 181 4.04 -1.00 -11.75
C CYS A 181 3.01 -0.40 -10.76
N LEU A 182 1.85 -0.03 -11.27
CA LEU A 182 0.69 0.34 -10.46
C LEU A 182 -0.20 -0.88 -10.23
N ILE A 183 -0.44 -1.24 -8.97
CA ILE A 183 -1.27 -2.37 -8.55
C ILE A 183 -2.35 -1.85 -7.61
N THR A 184 -3.59 -1.69 -8.09
CA THR A 184 -4.63 -1.03 -7.31
C THR A 184 -5.97 -1.76 -7.33
N GLY A 185 -6.76 -1.60 -6.26
CA GLY A 185 -8.17 -2.02 -6.23
C GLY A 185 -9.12 -1.03 -6.92
N ALA A 186 -8.65 0.17 -7.29
CA ALA A 186 -9.45 1.19 -7.97
C ALA A 186 -10.00 0.74 -9.32
N TYR A 187 -10.93 1.50 -9.88
CA TYR A 187 -11.50 1.25 -11.19
C TYR A 187 -10.47 1.44 -12.31
N GLU A 188 -10.41 0.48 -13.23
CA GLU A 188 -9.43 0.45 -14.33
C GLU A 188 -9.35 1.76 -15.14
N PRO A 189 -10.45 2.42 -15.59
CA PRO A 189 -10.34 3.66 -16.35
C PRO A 189 -9.66 4.80 -15.58
N LEU A 190 -9.91 4.90 -14.27
CA LEU A 190 -9.28 5.88 -13.39
C LEU A 190 -7.81 5.56 -13.16
N ALA A 191 -7.51 4.31 -12.83
CA ALA A 191 -6.15 3.85 -12.60
C ALA A 191 -5.27 4.01 -13.84
N ALA A 192 -5.80 3.70 -15.04
CA ALA A 192 -5.11 3.88 -16.31
C ALA A 192 -4.81 5.36 -16.60
N ALA A 193 -5.79 6.24 -16.40
CA ALA A 193 -5.61 7.67 -16.61
C ALA A 193 -4.59 8.28 -15.62
N LEU A 194 -4.61 7.86 -14.36
CA LEU A 194 -3.65 8.32 -13.34
C LEU A 194 -2.25 7.76 -13.57
N GLY A 195 -2.15 6.48 -13.93
CA GLY A 195 -0.88 5.88 -14.33
C GLY A 195 -0.24 6.63 -15.51
N ALA A 196 -1.04 6.96 -16.54
CA ALA A 196 -0.57 7.74 -17.68
C ALA A 196 -0.07 9.15 -17.27
N ARG A 197 -0.77 9.85 -16.36
CA ARG A 197 -0.34 11.17 -15.84
C ARG A 197 0.98 11.11 -15.07
N LEU A 198 1.23 10.01 -14.37
CA LEU A 198 2.46 9.80 -13.58
C LEU A 198 3.59 9.14 -14.40
N GLY A 199 3.32 8.70 -15.63
CA GLY A 199 4.27 7.88 -16.39
C GLY A 199 4.45 6.47 -15.79
N LEU A 200 3.48 5.98 -15.01
CA LEU A 200 3.54 4.73 -14.28
C LEU A 200 2.69 3.65 -15.01
N PRO A 201 3.30 2.54 -15.46
CA PRO A 201 2.55 1.46 -16.11
C PRO A 201 1.49 0.85 -15.18
N LEU A 202 0.26 0.71 -15.69
CA LEU A 202 -0.80 0.00 -15.00
C LEU A 202 -0.55 -1.51 -15.07
N GLY A 203 -0.47 -2.14 -13.92
CA GLY A 203 -0.39 -3.59 -13.77
C GLY A 203 -1.78 -4.21 -13.67
N CYS A 204 -2.49 -3.93 -12.59
CA CYS A 204 -3.86 -4.39 -12.46
C CYS A 204 -4.75 -3.36 -11.73
N ALA A 205 -6.03 -3.37 -12.10
CA ALA A 205 -7.09 -2.56 -11.51
C ALA A 205 -8.43 -3.30 -11.67
N SER A 206 -9.45 -2.90 -10.92
CA SER A 206 -10.76 -3.57 -10.96
C SER A 206 -11.53 -3.18 -12.22
N ALA A 207 -11.92 -4.17 -13.02
CA ALA A 207 -12.65 -3.95 -14.27
C ALA A 207 -14.11 -3.59 -14.02
N LEU A 208 -14.61 -2.66 -14.83
CA LEU A 208 -16.00 -2.20 -14.83
C LEU A 208 -16.82 -2.88 -15.92
N ARG A 209 -18.07 -3.19 -15.62
CA ARG A 209 -19.07 -3.54 -16.63
C ARG A 209 -19.81 -2.29 -17.05
N MET A 210 -19.67 -1.93 -18.32
CA MET A 210 -20.35 -0.78 -18.93
C MET A 210 -21.46 -1.28 -19.86
N GLU A 211 -22.65 -0.67 -19.75
CA GLU A 211 -23.80 -0.95 -20.64
C GLU A 211 -24.37 0.39 -21.13
N GLY A 212 -24.51 0.53 -22.45
CA GLY A 212 -24.99 1.79 -23.05
C GLY A 212 -24.11 3.00 -22.69
N GLY A 213 -22.82 2.83 -22.45
CA GLY A 213 -21.90 3.90 -22.05
C GLY A 213 -22.03 4.33 -20.59
N ARG A 214 -22.73 3.54 -19.75
CA ARG A 214 -22.92 3.82 -18.33
C ARG A 214 -22.47 2.64 -17.47
N LEU A 215 -21.99 2.93 -16.27
CA LEU A 215 -21.59 1.93 -15.29
C LEU A 215 -22.79 1.05 -14.89
N ALA A 216 -22.71 -0.23 -15.20
CA ALA A 216 -23.71 -1.24 -14.90
C ALA A 216 -23.27 -2.19 -13.76
N GLY A 217 -22.02 -2.09 -13.30
CA GLY A 217 -21.49 -2.88 -12.20
C GLY A 217 -20.00 -3.18 -12.36
N LEU A 218 -19.57 -4.21 -11.63
CA LEU A 218 -18.21 -4.73 -11.67
C LEU A 218 -18.16 -6.03 -12.52
N VAL A 219 -16.99 -6.31 -13.05
CA VAL A 219 -16.65 -7.66 -13.50
C VAL A 219 -16.12 -8.40 -12.27
N GLU A 220 -16.97 -9.25 -11.64
CA GLU A 220 -16.67 -9.81 -10.31
C GLU A 220 -15.36 -10.61 -10.27
N GLU A 221 -15.03 -11.34 -11.35
CA GLU A 221 -13.80 -12.11 -11.47
C GLU A 221 -12.56 -11.24 -11.60
N ALA A 222 -12.74 -9.98 -11.98
CA ALA A 222 -11.68 -8.99 -12.16
C ALA A 222 -11.62 -7.93 -11.04
N ILE A 223 -12.28 -8.17 -9.90
CA ILE A 223 -12.10 -7.35 -8.70
C ILE A 223 -10.70 -7.59 -8.15
N VAL A 224 -9.94 -6.51 -7.97
CA VAL A 224 -8.58 -6.56 -7.41
C VAL A 224 -8.65 -6.37 -5.89
N ASP A 225 -8.75 -7.47 -5.17
CA ASP A 225 -8.63 -7.56 -3.72
C ASP A 225 -7.18 -7.80 -3.26
N ALA A 226 -6.94 -7.96 -1.97
CA ALA A 226 -5.61 -8.17 -1.40
C ALA A 226 -4.89 -9.40 -2.01
N GLU A 227 -5.62 -10.50 -2.24
CA GLU A 227 -5.05 -11.69 -2.87
C GLU A 227 -4.73 -11.46 -4.35
N ALA A 228 -5.59 -10.76 -5.08
CA ALA A 228 -5.35 -10.42 -6.48
C ALA A 228 -4.12 -9.53 -6.63
N LYS A 229 -3.93 -8.53 -5.75
CA LYS A 229 -2.71 -7.69 -5.70
C LYS A 229 -1.46 -8.56 -5.54
N ALA A 230 -1.46 -9.49 -4.57
CA ALA A 230 -0.33 -10.38 -4.32
C ALA A 230 -0.05 -11.34 -5.48
N ARG A 231 -1.10 -11.93 -6.07
CA ARG A 231 -0.96 -12.81 -7.25
C ARG A 231 -0.37 -12.06 -8.43
N TYR A 232 -0.84 -10.84 -8.68
CA TYR A 232 -0.31 -10.02 -9.76
C TYR A 232 1.15 -9.64 -9.50
N LEU A 233 1.48 -9.16 -8.30
CA LEU A 233 2.85 -8.84 -7.91
C LEU A 233 3.79 -10.02 -8.14
N HIS A 234 3.40 -11.21 -7.67
CA HIS A 234 4.19 -12.43 -7.81
C HIS A 234 4.44 -12.79 -9.29
N ALA A 235 3.40 -12.70 -10.11
CA ALA A 235 3.51 -12.99 -11.55
C ALA A 235 4.38 -11.96 -12.28
N TRP A 236 4.19 -10.66 -11.99
CA TRP A 236 4.96 -9.57 -12.60
C TRP A 236 6.42 -9.56 -12.14
N ALA A 237 6.65 -9.72 -10.86
CA ALA A 237 8.01 -9.70 -10.30
C ALA A 237 8.82 -10.95 -10.69
N GLY A 238 8.18 -12.12 -10.80
CA GLY A 238 8.85 -13.36 -11.18
C GLY A 238 10.09 -13.64 -10.32
N GLN A 239 11.24 -13.82 -10.96
CA GLN A 239 12.51 -14.07 -10.27
C GLN A 239 13.06 -12.87 -9.50
N GLU A 240 12.58 -11.65 -9.79
CA GLU A 240 12.99 -10.43 -9.11
C GLU A 240 12.13 -10.12 -7.87
N LEU A 241 11.28 -11.06 -7.43
CA LEU A 241 10.38 -10.85 -6.29
C LEU A 241 11.14 -10.44 -5.02
N THR A 242 12.29 -11.04 -4.76
CA THR A 242 13.15 -10.73 -3.61
C THR A 242 13.87 -9.38 -3.73
N ALA A 243 13.98 -8.83 -4.95
CA ALA A 243 14.49 -7.48 -5.25
C ALA A 243 13.36 -6.49 -5.60
N THR A 244 12.11 -6.82 -5.25
CA THR A 244 10.95 -5.98 -5.49
C THR A 244 10.54 -5.26 -4.22
N LEU A 245 10.34 -3.94 -4.31
CA LEU A 245 9.73 -3.10 -3.28
C LEU A 245 8.25 -2.93 -3.59
N ALA A 246 7.39 -3.20 -2.61
CA ALA A 246 5.97 -2.87 -2.66
C ALA A 246 5.65 -1.73 -1.68
N LEU A 247 4.88 -0.74 -2.15
CA LEU A 247 4.37 0.37 -1.36
C LEU A 247 2.85 0.29 -1.26
N GLY A 248 2.32 0.52 -0.05
CA GLY A 248 0.89 0.55 0.21
C GLY A 248 0.57 1.12 1.59
N ASP A 249 -0.68 1.55 1.78
CA ASP A 249 -1.13 2.21 3.02
C ASP A 249 -2.19 1.42 3.78
N GLY A 250 -2.89 0.50 3.14
CA GLY A 250 -4.13 -0.09 3.62
C GLY A 250 -4.10 -1.61 3.88
N ALA A 251 -5.15 -2.10 4.52
CA ALA A 251 -5.31 -3.54 4.79
C ALA A 251 -5.38 -4.38 3.50
N ASN A 252 -5.86 -3.79 2.39
CA ASN A 252 -5.88 -4.41 1.06
C ASN A 252 -4.49 -4.60 0.43
N ASP A 253 -3.42 -4.02 1.03
CA ASP A 253 -2.04 -4.17 0.57
C ASP A 253 -1.26 -5.23 1.33
N ILE A 254 -1.76 -5.70 2.47
CA ILE A 254 -1.03 -6.60 3.36
C ILE A 254 -0.49 -7.83 2.63
N HIS A 255 -1.29 -8.45 1.77
CA HIS A 255 -0.86 -9.61 0.99
C HIS A 255 0.25 -9.25 -0.02
N MET A 256 0.13 -8.12 -0.70
CA MET A 256 1.15 -7.60 -1.61
C MET A 256 2.45 -7.28 -0.86
N LEU A 257 2.36 -6.54 0.25
CA LEU A 257 3.48 -6.17 1.10
C LEU A 257 4.19 -7.40 1.69
N SER A 258 3.43 -8.40 2.17
CA SER A 258 4.03 -9.64 2.71
C SER A 258 4.68 -10.52 1.64
N THR A 259 4.28 -10.37 0.37
CA THR A 259 4.80 -11.15 -0.76
C THR A 259 6.11 -10.56 -1.29
N ALA A 260 6.24 -9.25 -1.32
CA ALA A 260 7.44 -8.56 -1.81
C ALA A 260 8.67 -8.83 -0.95
N GLY A 261 9.87 -8.85 -1.56
CA GLY A 261 11.14 -8.88 -0.81
C GLY A 261 11.29 -7.69 0.11
N HIS A 262 10.78 -6.53 -0.29
CA HIS A 262 10.83 -5.29 0.47
C HIS A 262 9.41 -4.72 0.58
N ALA A 263 8.95 -4.43 1.79
CA ALA A 263 7.68 -3.76 2.05
C ALA A 263 7.92 -2.36 2.61
N LEU A 264 7.22 -1.37 2.08
CA LEU A 264 7.16 -0.02 2.62
C LEU A 264 5.71 0.36 2.88
N HIS A 265 5.34 0.45 4.17
CA HIS A 265 4.10 1.09 4.55
C HIS A 265 4.27 2.60 4.49
N TYR A 266 3.41 3.25 3.71
CA TYR A 266 3.37 4.69 3.58
C TYR A 266 1.95 5.15 3.31
N SER A 267 1.48 6.14 4.05
CA SER A 267 0.19 6.80 3.79
C SER A 267 0.40 8.30 3.59
N CYS A 268 -0.10 8.80 2.47
CA CYS A 268 -0.05 10.22 2.15
C CYS A 268 -1.30 11.00 2.60
N ILE A 269 -2.26 10.36 3.25
CA ILE A 269 -3.55 10.97 3.65
C ILE A 269 -3.33 12.11 4.65
N ALA A 270 -2.44 11.93 5.62
CA ALA A 270 -2.16 12.96 6.61
C ALA A 270 -1.48 14.18 5.97
N PRO A 271 -1.86 15.42 6.34
CA PRO A 271 -1.19 16.63 5.86
C PRO A 271 0.31 16.69 6.17
N SER A 272 0.72 16.02 7.26
CA SER A 272 2.11 15.91 7.72
C SER A 272 2.86 14.72 7.11
N ALA A 273 2.26 13.98 6.18
CA ALA A 273 2.92 12.85 5.52
C ALA A 273 4.25 13.28 4.91
N PRO A 274 5.34 12.55 5.18
CA PRO A 274 6.63 12.88 4.59
C PRO A 274 6.62 12.70 3.08
N SER A 275 7.52 13.38 2.38
CA SER A 275 7.75 13.20 0.97
C SER A 275 8.23 11.76 0.70
N LEU A 276 7.73 11.15 -0.36
CA LEU A 276 8.16 9.81 -0.82
C LEU A 276 9.65 9.78 -1.18
N ILE A 277 10.16 10.86 -1.79
CA ILE A 277 11.60 11.00 -2.11
C ILE A 277 12.41 10.97 -0.83
N HIS A 278 12.02 11.75 0.17
CA HIS A 278 12.72 11.78 1.46
C HIS A 278 12.75 10.40 2.13
N LEU A 279 11.65 9.66 2.10
CA LEU A 279 11.60 8.30 2.67
C LEU A 279 12.54 7.34 1.92
N LEU A 280 12.57 7.39 0.59
CA LEU A 280 13.46 6.52 -0.19
C LEU A 280 14.92 6.90 -0.06
N GLU A 281 15.26 8.19 0.05
CA GLU A 281 16.61 8.65 0.37
C GLU A 281 17.04 8.19 1.76
N LEU A 282 16.14 8.25 2.74
CA LEU A 282 16.38 7.73 4.08
C LEU A 282 16.65 6.23 4.04
N LEU A 283 15.80 5.46 3.37
CA LEU A 283 15.99 4.02 3.17
C LEU A 283 17.31 3.72 2.45
N GLN A 284 17.67 4.48 1.42
CA GLN A 284 18.94 4.32 0.72
C GLN A 284 20.13 4.51 1.67
N ARG A 285 20.11 5.52 2.53
CA ARG A 285 21.17 5.77 3.52
C ARG A 285 21.27 4.65 4.56
N LEU A 286 20.11 4.12 5.02
CA LEU A 286 20.07 3.12 6.08
C LEU A 286 20.37 1.71 5.57
N THR A 287 20.02 1.39 4.34
CA THR A 287 19.96 0.00 3.87
C THR A 287 20.64 -0.24 2.54
N HIS A 288 21.08 0.80 1.81
CA HIS A 288 21.68 0.70 0.46
C HIS A 288 20.81 -0.11 -0.52
N ILE A 289 19.48 0.15 -0.54
CA ILE A 289 18.51 -0.66 -1.33
C ILE A 289 18.33 -0.22 -2.78
N LEU A 290 18.77 0.99 -3.14
CA LEU A 290 18.62 1.58 -4.50
C LEU A 290 19.93 1.62 -5.26
#